data_3d807ae90b9f1298236768896e473e19
#
_entry.id   3d807ae90b9f1298236768896e473e19
#
_cell.length_a   1.000
_cell.length_b   1.000
_cell.length_c   1.000
_cell.angle_alpha   90.00
_cell.angle_beta   90.00
_cell.angle_gamma   90.00
#
_symmetry.space_group_name_H-M   'P 1'
#
loop_
_entity.id
_entity.type
_entity.pdbx_description
1 polymer ?
#
loop_
_entity_poly.entity_id
_entity_poly.type
_entity_poly.pdbx_seq_one_letter_code
_entity_poly.pdbx_strand_id
1 'polypeptide(L)'
;MARGRIGRSAEAELVDRYLKRIAWPTRVTELPDTGGRPPAIDHDSVIIALDEAGEQLGSKAFAERLGGWRDHGRREARFLIGAADGLTDAERDSAVLKIAFGRMTWPHMMARAMLAEQLWRATSILANHPYHREG
;
A
#
# COMPACT_ATOMS: atom_id res chain seq x y z
N MET A 1 4.09 -3.59 4.80
CA MET A 1 5.07 -4.70 4.84
C MET A 1 5.65 -4.90 3.46
N ALA A 2 6.94 -4.81 3.35
CA ALA A 2 7.62 -4.91 2.07
C ALA A 2 8.78 -5.90 2.18
N ARG A 3 9.03 -6.62 1.10
CA ARG A 3 10.16 -7.54 1.05
C ARG A 3 11.35 -6.87 0.39
N GLY A 4 12.52 -7.09 0.96
CA GLY A 4 13.76 -6.48 0.50
C GLY A 4 14.05 -5.15 1.18
N ARG A 5 15.25 -4.66 0.97
CA ARG A 5 15.72 -3.39 1.53
C ARG A 5 15.74 -2.34 0.46
N ILE A 6 15.17 -1.17 0.77
CA ILE A 6 15.22 -0.04 -0.17
C ILE A 6 16.52 0.74 -0.04
N GLY A 7 17.15 0.70 1.13
CA GLY A 7 18.44 1.37 1.34
C GLY A 7 18.41 2.86 1.10
N ARG A 8 19.52 3.39 0.56
CA ARG A 8 19.64 4.79 0.18
C ARG A 8 19.53 4.89 -1.34
N SER A 9 18.38 5.33 -1.81
CA SER A 9 18.11 5.41 -3.24
C SER A 9 17.15 6.55 -3.50
N ALA A 10 16.95 6.90 -4.77
CA ALA A 10 15.96 7.90 -5.15
C ALA A 10 14.56 7.43 -4.73
N GLU A 11 14.27 6.14 -4.87
CA GLU A 11 13.00 5.57 -4.45
C GLU A 11 12.81 5.69 -2.94
N ALA A 12 13.86 5.46 -2.15
CA ALA A 12 13.80 5.61 -0.69
C ALA A 12 13.46 7.05 -0.31
N GLU A 13 14.06 8.03 -0.99
CA GLU A 13 13.77 9.44 -0.74
C GLU A 13 12.31 9.77 -1.04
N LEU A 14 11.77 9.24 -2.13
CA LEU A 14 10.37 9.44 -2.49
C LEU A 14 9.44 8.81 -1.47
N VAL A 15 9.70 7.58 -1.06
CA VAL A 15 8.91 6.90 -0.03
C VAL A 15 8.88 7.75 1.24
N ASP A 16 10.05 8.15 1.71
CA ASP A 16 10.17 8.94 2.93
C ASP A 16 9.42 10.26 2.82
N ARG A 17 9.55 10.93 1.68
CA ARG A 17 8.88 12.21 1.43
C ARG A 17 7.37 12.09 1.56
N TYR A 18 6.78 11.07 0.94
CA TYR A 18 5.33 10.92 0.95
C TYR A 18 4.81 10.40 2.28
N LEU A 19 5.52 9.44 2.90
CA LEU A 19 5.10 8.92 4.20
C LEU A 19 5.04 10.01 5.27
N LYS A 20 5.97 10.96 5.24
CA LYS A 20 5.96 12.08 6.18
C LYS A 20 4.76 12.99 6.02
N ARG A 21 4.14 12.99 4.85
CA ARG A 21 2.99 13.86 4.57
C ARG A 21 1.65 13.20 4.88
N ILE A 22 1.64 11.90 5.12
CA ILE A 22 0.41 11.16 5.41
C ILE A 22 -0.02 11.50 6.83
N ALA A 23 -1.28 11.98 6.99
CA ALA A 23 -1.81 12.33 8.30
C ALA A 23 -2.10 11.12 9.17
N TRP A 24 -2.34 9.96 8.55
CA TRP A 24 -2.59 8.73 9.29
C TRP A 24 -1.26 8.12 9.74
N PRO A 25 -1.20 7.50 10.93
CA PRO A 25 0.03 6.83 11.36
C PRO A 25 0.42 5.75 10.35
N THR A 26 1.67 5.77 9.92
CA THR A 26 2.19 4.81 8.96
C THR A 26 3.49 4.20 9.47
N ARG A 27 3.71 2.95 9.12
CA ARG A 27 4.93 2.23 9.48
C ARG A 27 5.30 1.31 8.34
N VAL A 28 6.59 1.28 8.03
CA VAL A 28 7.14 0.35 7.03
C VAL A 28 7.88 -0.75 7.77
N THR A 29 7.57 -1.99 7.43
CA THR A 29 8.30 -3.15 7.93
C THR A 29 8.95 -3.82 6.73
N GLU A 30 10.27 -3.96 6.74
CA GLU A 30 11.00 -4.68 5.71
C GLU A 30 11.28 -6.10 6.17
N LEU A 31 11.03 -7.06 5.29
CA LEU A 31 11.30 -8.47 5.52
C LEU A 31 12.31 -8.96 4.49
N PRO A 32 13.01 -10.07 4.76
CA PRO A 32 13.87 -10.69 3.75
C PRO A 32 13.07 -11.01 2.49
N ASP A 33 13.76 -11.23 1.38
CA ASP A 33 13.11 -11.57 0.11
C ASP A 33 12.20 -12.78 0.26
N THR A 34 12.59 -13.74 1.08
CA THR A 34 11.76 -14.91 1.40
C THR A 34 11.80 -15.15 2.90
N GLY A 35 10.70 -15.66 3.44
CA GLY A 35 10.62 -16.00 4.86
C GLY A 35 10.47 -14.78 5.75
N GLY A 36 11.04 -14.83 6.93
CA GLY A 36 10.90 -13.78 7.93
C GLY A 36 9.59 -13.89 8.70
N ARG A 37 9.48 -13.08 9.75
CA ARG A 37 8.27 -13.08 10.58
C ARG A 37 7.55 -11.74 10.40
N PRO A 38 6.43 -11.70 9.70
CA PRO A 38 5.66 -10.46 9.59
C PRO A 38 5.08 -10.06 10.96
N PRO A 39 4.84 -8.78 11.16
CA PRO A 39 4.15 -8.34 12.37
C PRO A 39 2.80 -9.05 12.52
N ALA A 40 2.39 -9.28 13.75
CA ALA A 40 1.10 -9.92 14.02
C ALA A 40 -0.02 -9.11 13.38
N ILE A 41 -1.05 -9.81 12.93
CA ILE A 41 -2.23 -9.18 12.34
C ILE A 41 -3.42 -9.52 13.22
N ASP A 42 -4.31 -8.56 13.43
CA ASP A 42 -5.52 -8.84 14.18
C ASP A 42 -6.75 -8.75 13.29
N HIS A 43 -7.91 -9.02 13.87
CA HIS A 43 -9.16 -9.11 13.11
C HIS A 43 -9.65 -7.76 12.56
N ASP A 44 -9.11 -6.65 13.09
CA ASP A 44 -9.48 -5.32 12.61
C ASP A 44 -8.58 -4.85 11.45
N SER A 45 -7.68 -5.71 11.01
CA SER A 45 -6.79 -5.40 9.90
C SER A 45 -7.35 -5.89 8.58
N VAL A 46 -7.15 -5.11 7.53
CA VAL A 46 -7.37 -5.58 6.16
C VAL A 46 -6.02 -5.69 5.47
N ILE A 47 -5.88 -6.70 4.62
CA ILE A 47 -4.64 -6.92 3.87
C ILE A 47 -4.91 -6.63 2.40
N ILE A 48 -4.06 -5.79 1.83
CA ILE A 48 -4.11 -5.45 0.40
C ILE A 48 -2.76 -5.86 -0.20
N ALA A 49 -2.79 -6.61 -1.28
CA ALA A 49 -1.58 -7.03 -1.95
C ALA A 49 -1.37 -6.23 -3.23
N LEU A 50 -0.12 -5.81 -3.46
CA LEU A 50 0.27 -5.28 -4.75
C LEU A 50 0.60 -6.47 -5.64
N ASP A 51 -0.15 -6.61 -6.72
CA ASP A 51 -0.04 -7.74 -7.63
C ASP A 51 -0.32 -7.23 -9.05
N GLU A 52 0.57 -7.50 -9.98
CA GLU A 52 0.39 -7.01 -11.35
C GLU A 52 -0.88 -7.54 -12.02
N ALA A 53 -1.45 -8.62 -11.50
CA ALA A 53 -2.74 -9.15 -11.97
C ALA A 53 -3.92 -8.58 -11.17
N GLY A 54 -3.69 -7.61 -10.29
CA GLY A 54 -4.74 -7.05 -9.44
C GLY A 54 -5.63 -6.05 -10.15
N GLU A 55 -6.59 -5.52 -9.41
CA GLU A 55 -7.50 -4.51 -9.93
C GLU A 55 -6.76 -3.19 -10.17
N GLN A 56 -7.10 -2.52 -11.26
CA GLN A 56 -6.53 -1.22 -11.58
C GLN A 56 -7.52 -0.15 -11.14
N LEU A 57 -7.38 0.30 -9.89
CA LEU A 57 -8.26 1.31 -9.34
C LEU A 57 -7.74 2.71 -9.66
N GLY A 58 -8.65 3.64 -9.94
CA GLY A 58 -8.30 5.04 -9.99
C GLY A 58 -8.04 5.57 -8.58
N SER A 59 -7.37 6.70 -8.46
CA SER A 59 -7.01 7.27 -7.17
C SER A 59 -8.21 7.57 -6.28
N LYS A 60 -9.29 8.04 -6.87
CA LYS A 60 -10.51 8.32 -6.11
C LYS A 60 -11.14 7.03 -5.58
N ALA A 61 -11.24 6.00 -6.43
CA ALA A 61 -11.77 4.71 -6.00
C ALA A 61 -10.92 4.08 -4.91
N PHE A 62 -9.61 4.22 -5.01
CA PHE A 62 -8.69 3.75 -3.98
C PHE A 62 -8.92 4.47 -2.65
N ALA A 63 -9.08 5.80 -2.69
CA ALA A 63 -9.39 6.58 -1.51
C ALA A 63 -10.72 6.14 -0.89
N GLU A 64 -11.73 5.87 -1.70
CA GLU A 64 -13.03 5.41 -1.22
C GLU A 64 -12.93 4.06 -0.52
N ARG A 65 -12.09 3.15 -1.02
CA ARG A 65 -11.86 1.86 -0.36
C ARG A 65 -11.22 2.06 1.01
N LEU A 66 -10.18 2.89 1.10
CA LEU A 66 -9.52 3.18 2.38
C LEU A 66 -10.49 3.83 3.36
N GLY A 67 -11.25 4.82 2.90
CA GLY A 67 -12.24 5.48 3.74
C GLY A 67 -13.32 4.53 4.21
N GLY A 68 -13.76 3.63 3.35
CA GLY A 68 -14.77 2.62 3.70
C GLY A 68 -14.29 1.70 4.81
N TRP A 69 -13.07 1.21 4.72
CA TRP A 69 -12.52 0.36 5.78
C TRP A 69 -12.41 1.11 7.10
N ARG A 70 -11.90 2.35 7.07
CA ARG A 70 -11.85 3.18 8.26
C ARG A 70 -13.23 3.36 8.88
N ASP A 71 -14.21 3.69 8.06
CA ASP A 71 -15.56 3.96 8.54
C ASP A 71 -16.25 2.70 9.07
N HIS A 72 -15.81 1.52 8.65
CA HIS A 72 -16.31 0.25 9.16
C HIS A 72 -15.47 -0.30 10.32
N GLY A 73 -14.64 0.54 10.93
CA GLY A 73 -13.92 0.19 12.15
C GLY A 73 -12.62 -0.58 11.94
N ARG A 74 -12.14 -0.66 10.71
CA ARG A 74 -10.83 -1.28 10.49
C ARG A 74 -9.72 -0.37 10.99
N ARG A 75 -8.84 -0.91 11.80
CA ARG A 75 -7.77 -0.12 12.45
C ARG A 75 -6.49 -0.10 11.67
N GLU A 76 -6.29 -1.05 10.77
CA GLU A 76 -5.08 -1.15 9.98
C GLU A 76 -5.41 -1.57 8.57
N ALA A 77 -4.79 -0.90 7.60
CA ALA A 77 -4.73 -1.38 6.22
C ALA A 77 -3.26 -1.74 5.98
N ARG A 78 -2.99 -3.03 5.81
CA ARG A 78 -1.64 -3.53 5.61
C ARG A 78 -1.43 -3.84 4.14
N PHE A 79 -0.47 -3.16 3.54
CA PHE A 79 -0.13 -3.35 2.13
C PHE A 79 1.08 -4.27 2.03
N LEU A 80 0.95 -5.31 1.24
CA LEU A 80 2.03 -6.28 1.00
C LEU A 80 2.69 -5.98 -0.33
N ILE A 81 4.00 -5.79 -0.31
CA ILE A 81 4.80 -5.51 -1.49
C ILE A 81 5.87 -6.59 -1.60
N GLY A 82 5.87 -7.32 -2.70
CA GLY A 82 6.83 -8.41 -2.92
C GLY A 82 8.20 -7.90 -3.33
N ALA A 83 9.18 -8.79 -3.32
CA ALA A 83 10.48 -8.56 -3.93
C ALA A 83 10.40 -8.82 -5.45
N ALA A 84 11.54 -8.99 -6.10
CA ALA A 84 11.59 -9.18 -7.55
C ALA A 84 10.71 -10.35 -8.04
N ASP A 85 10.62 -11.41 -7.23
CA ASP A 85 9.81 -12.58 -7.56
C ASP A 85 8.34 -12.43 -7.18
N GLY A 86 7.96 -11.28 -6.63
CA GLY A 86 6.59 -11.02 -6.21
C GLY A 86 6.26 -11.63 -4.86
N LEU A 87 4.97 -11.68 -4.55
CA LEU A 87 4.46 -12.26 -3.32
C LEU A 87 4.21 -13.76 -3.51
N THR A 88 4.23 -14.49 -2.40
CA THR A 88 3.86 -15.91 -2.43
C THR A 88 2.35 -16.04 -2.65
N ASP A 89 1.92 -17.25 -3.04
CA ASP A 89 0.49 -17.53 -3.19
C ASP A 89 -0.24 -17.32 -1.87
N ALA A 90 0.35 -17.75 -0.76
CA ALA A 90 -0.26 -17.57 0.56
C ALA A 90 -0.43 -16.10 0.89
N GLU A 91 0.56 -15.27 0.58
CA GLU A 91 0.46 -13.83 0.81
C GLU A 91 -0.64 -13.22 -0.05
N ARG A 92 -0.71 -13.58 -1.33
CA ARG A 92 -1.77 -13.10 -2.20
C ARG A 92 -3.15 -13.55 -1.73
N ASP A 93 -3.26 -14.80 -1.31
CA ASP A 93 -4.53 -15.36 -0.87
C ASP A 93 -5.04 -14.74 0.43
N SER A 94 -4.15 -14.19 1.25
CA SER A 94 -4.54 -13.52 2.48
C SER A 94 -5.17 -12.15 2.25
N ALA A 95 -5.02 -11.59 1.06
CA ALA A 95 -5.47 -10.23 0.78
C ALA A 95 -6.96 -10.19 0.42
N VAL A 96 -7.66 -9.18 0.95
CA VAL A 96 -9.06 -8.93 0.59
C VAL A 96 -9.14 -8.20 -0.73
N LEU A 97 -8.05 -7.56 -1.14
CA LEU A 97 -7.97 -6.80 -2.39
C LEU A 97 -6.56 -6.93 -2.94
N LYS A 98 -6.46 -7.16 -4.23
CA LYS A 98 -5.19 -7.11 -4.97
C LYS A 98 -5.27 -5.93 -5.90
N ILE A 99 -4.25 -5.07 -5.88
CA ILE A 99 -4.23 -3.87 -6.72
C ILE A 99 -2.99 -3.85 -7.60
N ALA A 100 -3.13 -3.26 -8.77
CA ALA A 100 -2.04 -3.07 -9.72
C ALA A 100 -2.01 -1.61 -10.19
N PHE A 101 -0.81 -1.12 -10.45
CA PHE A 101 -0.60 0.23 -10.99
C PHE A 101 -0.53 0.23 -12.51
N GLY A 102 -1.36 -0.58 -13.13
CA GLY A 102 -1.38 -0.73 -14.57
C GLY A 102 -1.00 -2.14 -14.98
N ARG A 103 -0.96 -2.36 -16.27
CA ARG A 103 -0.70 -3.69 -16.83
C ARG A 103 0.77 -4.00 -17.02
N MET A 104 1.61 -2.98 -16.94
CA MET A 104 3.05 -3.14 -17.07
C MET A 104 3.66 -3.51 -15.72
N THR A 105 4.73 -4.27 -15.78
CA THR A 105 5.48 -4.66 -14.58
C THR A 105 6.32 -3.47 -14.10
N TRP A 106 6.27 -3.17 -12.82
CA TRP A 106 7.07 -2.12 -12.21
C TRP A 106 8.14 -2.72 -11.30
N PRO A 107 9.33 -2.13 -11.26
CA PRO A 107 10.32 -2.53 -10.24
C PRO A 107 9.70 -2.38 -8.85
N HIS A 108 9.96 -3.34 -7.96
CA HIS A 108 9.30 -3.34 -6.65
C HIS A 108 9.66 -2.12 -5.79
N MET A 109 10.86 -1.56 -5.94
CA MET A 109 11.22 -0.34 -5.21
C MET A 109 10.46 0.87 -5.75
N MET A 110 10.24 0.93 -7.06
CA MET A 110 9.44 1.98 -7.68
C MET A 110 7.97 1.83 -7.22
N ALA A 111 7.47 0.60 -7.14
CA ALA A 111 6.11 0.35 -6.68
C ALA A 111 5.90 0.85 -5.24
N ARG A 112 6.91 0.73 -4.37
CA ARG A 112 6.84 1.31 -3.02
C ARG A 112 6.63 2.82 -3.06
N ALA A 113 7.38 3.51 -3.91
CA ALA A 113 7.25 4.96 -4.04
C ALA A 113 5.89 5.34 -4.59
N MET A 114 5.39 4.61 -5.58
CA MET A 114 4.08 4.83 -6.16
C MET A 114 2.97 4.61 -5.12
N LEU A 115 3.09 3.56 -4.32
CA LEU A 115 2.12 3.30 -3.26
C LEU A 115 2.13 4.41 -2.21
N ALA A 116 3.31 4.84 -1.78
CA ALA A 116 3.43 5.91 -0.79
C ALA A 116 2.77 7.20 -1.30
N GLU A 117 2.95 7.54 -2.56
CA GLU A 117 2.32 8.70 -3.17
C GLU A 117 0.80 8.52 -3.20
N GLN A 118 0.30 7.36 -3.59
CA GLN A 118 -1.14 7.11 -3.64
C GLN A 118 -1.77 7.10 -2.25
N LEU A 119 -1.07 6.63 -1.23
CA LEU A 119 -1.56 6.68 0.14
C LEU A 119 -1.68 8.13 0.63
N TRP A 120 -0.66 8.95 0.34
CA TRP A 120 -0.74 10.37 0.66
C TRP A 120 -1.90 11.03 -0.09
N ARG A 121 -2.03 10.77 -1.38
CA ARG A 121 -3.11 11.32 -2.20
C ARG A 121 -4.48 10.89 -1.67
N ALA A 122 -4.65 9.62 -1.36
CA ALA A 122 -5.90 9.08 -0.86
C ALA A 122 -6.30 9.70 0.48
N THR A 123 -5.36 9.80 1.42
CA THR A 123 -5.66 10.42 2.72
C THR A 123 -5.92 11.92 2.58
N SER A 124 -5.29 12.58 1.61
CA SER A 124 -5.58 13.98 1.31
C SER A 124 -6.99 14.15 0.76
N ILE A 125 -7.41 13.26 -0.14
CA ILE A 125 -8.78 13.27 -0.67
C ILE A 125 -9.78 13.09 0.48
N LEU A 126 -9.53 12.12 1.35
CA LEU A 126 -10.44 11.84 2.46
C LEU A 126 -10.50 13.00 3.47
N ALA A 127 -9.38 13.69 3.70
CA ALA A 127 -9.35 14.83 4.60
C ALA A 127 -10.17 16.01 4.07
N ASN A 128 -10.27 16.15 2.77
CA ASN A 128 -11.02 17.22 2.13
C ASN A 128 -12.48 16.86 1.85
N HIS A 129 -12.88 15.61 2.12
CA HIS A 129 -14.24 15.18 2.02
C HIS A 129 -15.06 15.79 3.17
N PRO A 130 -16.28 16.29 2.95
CA PRO A 130 -17.09 16.23 1.74
C PRO A 130 -16.86 17.37 0.76
N TYR A 131 -15.91 18.23 0.97
CA TYR A 131 -15.68 19.41 0.16
C TYR A 131 -14.85 19.12 -1.09
N HIS A 132 -14.33 17.92 -1.19
CA HIS A 132 -13.53 17.52 -2.35
C HIS A 132 -14.38 17.52 -3.60
N ARG A 133 -13.92 18.21 -4.63
CA ARG A 133 -14.58 18.22 -5.94
C ARG A 133 -13.76 17.38 -6.88
N GLU A 134 -14.37 16.46 -7.56
CA GLU A 134 -13.79 15.72 -8.57
C GLU A 134 -12.39 16.01 -8.78
N GLY A 135 -11.66 15.30 -8.46
CA GLY A 135 -10.36 15.66 -8.61
C GLY A 135 -9.42 14.98 -9.18
#